data_d075438d472a387f2d04dd517189f124
#
_entry.id   d075438d472a387f2d04dd517189f124
#
_cell.length_a   1.000
_cell.length_b   1.000
_cell.length_c   1.000
_cell.angle_alpha   90.00
_cell.angle_beta   90.00
_cell.angle_gamma   90.00
#
_symmetry.space_group_name_H-M   'P 1'
#
loop_
_entity.id
_entity.type
_entity.pdbx_description
1 polymer ?
#
loop_
_entity_poly.entity_id
_entity_poly.type
_entity_poly.pdbx_seq_one_letter_code
_entity_poly.pdbx_strand_id
1 'polypeptide(L)'
;MSIKSSRHGGDVFGLSEEEQDKVFDFSININPLGLSPKGRAALLAHWEKETLRYPDVECRALKKSLSIRYGIPEESMALGNGATELMYKLLELLHPKKVIVPAPSFSEYRLSAEAAGCPVDSFFLKADQGFALPLEEIEKKLLRHSLIYLGHPNNPDGQMLSPSDFEAVLRLAKEKESFLIIDESFIDFVGDDVSYRHVLVNETCGAVVMSLTKFYAVPGLRIGAAYLHPALAERLQDTLIPWNVNGLAQSYMTAAAQDIDYIRNSRVYCQAEREKLSAAFDALDFVKVLPGSVNFILCRLIGRYQTAEELQEVLMPYHILIRQCGNYEGLDETYFRVAVRTEEENQILIKALGAVEN
;
A
#
# COMPACT_ATOMS: atom_id res chain seq x y z
N MET A 1 19.12 19.78 10.56
CA MET A 1 17.68 19.65 10.22
C MET A 1 17.09 18.52 11.05
N SER A 2 16.03 18.74 11.81
CA SER A 2 15.33 17.66 12.52
C SER A 2 14.02 17.40 11.77
N ILE A 3 13.98 16.39 10.91
CA ILE A 3 12.71 15.88 10.35
C ILE A 3 12.13 14.98 11.43
N LYS A 4 11.03 15.42 12.05
CA LYS A 4 10.32 14.61 13.04
C LYS A 4 9.77 13.37 12.33
N SER A 5 9.94 12.19 12.95
CA SER A 5 9.29 10.96 12.50
C SER A 5 7.79 11.19 12.36
N SER A 6 7.29 11.24 11.13
CA SER A 6 5.85 11.33 10.88
C SER A 6 5.21 9.94 10.91
N ARG A 7 3.89 9.89 11.14
CA ARG A 7 3.13 8.62 11.12
C ARG A 7 3.25 7.90 9.76
N HIS A 8 3.43 8.65 8.68
CA HIS A 8 3.60 8.18 7.31
C HIS A 8 4.93 8.70 6.74
N GLY A 9 5.48 8.05 5.70
CA GLY A 9 6.59 8.61 4.92
C GLY A 9 6.17 9.84 4.12
N GLY A 10 7.15 10.54 3.51
CA GLY A 10 6.89 11.66 2.59
C GLY A 10 6.68 13.01 3.26
N ASP A 11 7.01 13.16 4.54
CA ASP A 11 6.90 14.45 5.24
C ASP A 11 8.14 15.34 4.97
N VAL A 12 8.17 15.90 3.76
CA VAL A 12 9.19 16.86 3.32
C VAL A 12 8.71 18.32 3.40
N PHE A 13 7.44 18.55 3.74
CA PHE A 13 6.82 19.88 3.72
C PHE A 13 7.30 20.84 4.82
N GLY A 14 8.02 20.33 5.82
CA GLY A 14 8.74 21.15 6.80
C GLY A 14 10.04 21.76 6.28
N LEU A 15 10.50 21.36 5.07
CA LEU A 15 11.68 21.87 4.40
C LEU A 15 11.32 23.01 3.44
N SER A 16 12.29 23.89 3.11
CA SER A 16 12.13 24.85 2.03
C SER A 16 11.98 24.16 0.68
N GLU A 17 11.36 24.82 -0.32
CA GLU A 17 11.20 24.25 -1.67
C GLU A 17 12.54 23.80 -2.26
N GLU A 18 13.61 24.62 -2.11
CA GLU A 18 14.95 24.29 -2.59
C GLU A 18 15.53 23.04 -1.90
N GLU A 19 15.22 22.81 -0.63
CA GLU A 19 15.64 21.61 0.11
C GLU A 19 14.80 20.40 -0.30
N GLN A 20 13.48 20.56 -0.52
CA GLN A 20 12.61 19.48 -0.98
C GLN A 20 13.09 18.90 -2.31
N ASP A 21 13.52 19.75 -3.24
CA ASP A 21 14.02 19.34 -4.56
C ASP A 21 15.35 18.54 -4.50
N LYS A 22 16.08 18.64 -3.39
CA LYS A 22 17.34 17.92 -3.18
C LYS A 22 17.17 16.58 -2.47
N VAL A 23 15.98 16.30 -1.90
CA VAL A 23 15.75 15.12 -1.08
C VAL A 23 15.56 13.89 -1.93
N PHE A 24 16.31 12.85 -1.64
CA PHE A 24 16.07 11.47 -2.10
C PHE A 24 15.15 10.78 -1.10
N ASP A 25 13.85 10.79 -1.38
CA ASP A 25 12.84 10.27 -0.46
C ASP A 25 12.60 8.76 -0.67
N PHE A 26 13.29 7.94 0.11
CA PHE A 26 13.09 6.48 0.18
C PHE A 26 12.01 6.08 1.19
N SER A 27 11.34 7.03 1.83
CA SER A 27 10.28 6.74 2.81
C SER A 27 8.93 6.40 2.18
N ILE A 28 8.70 6.82 0.91
CA ILE A 28 7.47 6.61 0.14
C ILE A 28 7.64 5.55 -0.95
N ASN A 29 6.66 4.65 -1.05
CA ASN A 29 6.71 3.50 -1.95
C ASN A 29 6.00 3.79 -3.28
N ILE A 30 6.49 4.75 -4.03
CA ILE A 30 5.93 5.15 -5.33
C ILE A 30 6.75 4.50 -6.46
N ASN A 31 6.09 4.15 -7.57
CA ASN A 31 6.76 3.58 -8.74
C ASN A 31 7.87 4.51 -9.26
N PRO A 32 9.13 4.04 -9.31
CA PRO A 32 10.27 4.85 -9.74
C PRO A 32 10.21 5.28 -11.20
N LEU A 33 9.43 4.60 -12.05
CA LEU A 33 9.26 5.01 -13.46
C LEU A 33 8.37 6.24 -13.64
N GLY A 34 7.79 6.78 -12.54
CA GLY A 34 6.94 7.96 -12.57
C GLY A 34 5.61 7.72 -13.29
N LEU A 35 5.07 8.76 -13.92
CA LEU A 35 3.76 8.70 -14.56
C LEU A 35 3.72 7.77 -15.77
N SER A 36 2.63 6.98 -15.92
CA SER A 36 2.35 6.27 -17.16
C SER A 36 2.33 7.25 -18.34
N PRO A 37 3.02 6.97 -19.46
CA PRO A 37 2.98 7.82 -20.66
C PRO A 37 1.56 8.10 -21.16
N LYS A 38 0.68 7.08 -21.20
CA LYS A 38 -0.73 7.28 -21.62
C LYS A 38 -1.51 8.11 -20.60
N GLY A 39 -1.31 7.85 -19.30
CA GLY A 39 -1.94 8.63 -18.24
C GLY A 39 -1.50 10.08 -18.26
N ARG A 40 -0.19 10.34 -18.42
CA ARG A 40 0.36 11.70 -18.55
C ARG A 40 -0.22 12.44 -19.76
N ALA A 41 -0.31 11.78 -20.91
CA ALA A 41 -0.90 12.36 -22.11
C ALA A 41 -2.39 12.72 -21.88
N ALA A 42 -3.16 11.88 -21.21
CA ALA A 42 -4.55 12.15 -20.86
C ALA A 42 -4.69 13.35 -19.91
N LEU A 43 -3.84 13.47 -18.89
CA LEU A 43 -3.81 14.65 -18.01
C LEU A 43 -3.58 15.94 -18.80
N LEU A 44 -2.55 15.97 -19.64
CA LEU A 44 -2.19 17.15 -20.43
C LEU A 44 -3.27 17.53 -21.45
N ALA A 45 -3.97 16.54 -22.02
CA ALA A 45 -5.06 16.77 -22.98
C ALA A 45 -6.37 17.26 -22.32
N HIS A 46 -6.62 16.90 -21.06
CA HIS A 46 -7.92 17.09 -20.45
C HIS A 46 -7.91 17.97 -19.19
N TRP A 47 -6.75 18.46 -18.70
CA TRP A 47 -6.65 19.15 -17.42
C TRP A 47 -7.62 20.33 -17.28
N GLU A 48 -7.74 21.17 -18.29
CA GLU A 48 -8.63 22.34 -18.29
C GLU A 48 -10.09 21.91 -18.25
N LYS A 49 -10.47 20.95 -19.09
CA LYS A 49 -11.85 20.41 -19.15
C LYS A 49 -12.24 19.77 -17.81
N GLU A 50 -11.37 18.95 -17.23
CA GLU A 50 -11.64 18.24 -15.97
C GLU A 50 -11.62 19.19 -14.75
N THR A 51 -10.93 20.33 -14.85
CA THR A 51 -10.94 21.37 -13.82
C THR A 51 -12.23 22.19 -13.84
N LEU A 52 -12.81 22.44 -15.02
CA LEU A 52 -13.99 23.29 -15.21
C LEU A 52 -15.33 22.56 -15.05
N ARG A 53 -15.33 21.25 -14.84
CA ARG A 53 -16.55 20.42 -14.76
C ARG A 53 -16.57 19.57 -13.50
N TYR A 54 -17.78 19.28 -13.02
CA TYR A 54 -17.92 18.19 -12.05
C TYR A 54 -17.50 16.87 -12.69
N PRO A 55 -16.79 16.00 -11.96
CA PRO A 55 -16.43 14.68 -12.45
C PRO A 55 -17.65 13.78 -12.64
N ASP A 56 -17.52 12.71 -13.42
CA ASP A 56 -18.56 11.68 -13.51
C ASP A 56 -18.69 10.98 -12.15
N VAL A 57 -19.84 11.18 -11.49
CA VAL A 57 -20.11 10.61 -10.16
C VAL A 57 -20.09 9.08 -10.16
N GLU A 58 -20.44 8.45 -11.29
CA GLU A 58 -20.41 6.99 -11.45
C GLU A 58 -19.04 6.46 -11.91
N CYS A 59 -18.12 7.34 -12.28
CA CYS A 59 -16.78 6.97 -12.81
C CYS A 59 -16.86 5.95 -13.97
N ARG A 60 -17.85 6.05 -14.87
CA ARG A 60 -18.17 5.02 -15.89
C ARG A 60 -17.00 4.65 -16.78
N ALA A 61 -16.28 5.63 -17.32
CA ALA A 61 -15.13 5.39 -18.19
C ALA A 61 -14.00 4.69 -17.42
N LEU A 62 -13.78 5.08 -16.17
CA LEU A 62 -12.76 4.49 -15.30
C LEU A 62 -13.13 3.06 -14.88
N LYS A 63 -14.37 2.81 -14.44
CA LYS A 63 -14.84 1.45 -14.11
C LYS A 63 -14.68 0.50 -15.30
N LYS A 64 -15.09 0.93 -16.50
CA LYS A 64 -14.90 0.15 -17.72
C LYS A 64 -13.42 -0.15 -18.00
N SER A 65 -12.54 0.84 -17.85
CA SER A 65 -11.11 0.65 -18.05
C SER A 65 -10.50 -0.32 -17.02
N LEU A 66 -10.87 -0.20 -15.75
CA LEU A 66 -10.41 -1.11 -14.70
C LEU A 66 -11.00 -2.53 -14.88
N SER A 67 -12.23 -2.64 -15.35
CA SER A 67 -12.85 -3.93 -15.70
C SER A 67 -12.04 -4.66 -16.78
N ILE A 68 -11.66 -3.98 -17.84
CA ILE A 68 -10.78 -4.54 -18.88
C ILE A 68 -9.41 -4.90 -18.32
N ARG A 69 -8.83 -4.02 -17.49
CA ARG A 69 -7.49 -4.21 -16.91
C ARG A 69 -7.40 -5.41 -15.98
N TYR A 70 -8.41 -5.62 -15.14
CA TYR A 70 -8.37 -6.60 -14.07
C TYR A 70 -9.32 -7.79 -14.27
N GLY A 71 -10.13 -7.79 -15.32
CA GLY A 71 -11.10 -8.86 -15.59
C GLY A 71 -12.22 -8.96 -14.54
N ILE A 72 -12.55 -7.85 -13.87
CA ILE A 72 -13.59 -7.78 -12.83
C ILE A 72 -14.80 -7.02 -13.39
N PRO A 73 -16.04 -7.49 -13.19
CA PRO A 73 -17.25 -6.78 -13.62
C PRO A 73 -17.36 -5.37 -13.02
N GLU A 74 -17.86 -4.41 -13.78
CA GLU A 74 -17.99 -3.00 -13.34
C GLU A 74 -18.90 -2.87 -12.11
N GLU A 75 -19.95 -3.68 -12.03
CA GLU A 75 -20.86 -3.75 -10.89
C GLU A 75 -20.23 -4.30 -9.59
N SER A 76 -19.07 -4.93 -9.69
CA SER A 76 -18.29 -5.40 -8.54
C SER A 76 -17.24 -4.39 -8.04
N MET A 77 -17.37 -3.10 -8.41
CA MET A 77 -16.41 -2.05 -8.10
C MET A 77 -17.06 -0.85 -7.43
N ALA A 78 -16.43 -0.35 -6.36
CA ALA A 78 -16.62 0.99 -5.84
C ALA A 78 -15.29 1.76 -5.91
N LEU A 79 -15.33 3.05 -6.29
CA LEU A 79 -14.14 3.88 -6.47
C LEU A 79 -14.13 5.01 -5.45
N GLY A 80 -12.94 5.24 -4.85
CA GLY A 80 -12.77 6.19 -3.75
C GLY A 80 -11.62 7.18 -3.96
N ASN A 81 -11.63 8.25 -3.16
CA ASN A 81 -10.56 9.23 -3.04
C ASN A 81 -9.35 8.63 -2.29
N GLY A 82 -8.75 7.61 -2.91
CA GLY A 82 -7.76 6.70 -2.32
C GLY A 82 -8.41 5.51 -1.61
N ALA A 83 -7.61 4.45 -1.41
CA ALA A 83 -8.05 3.23 -0.71
C ALA A 83 -8.51 3.50 0.73
N THR A 84 -7.93 4.49 1.38
CA THR A 84 -8.25 4.88 2.76
C THR A 84 -9.71 5.29 2.90
N GLU A 85 -10.26 6.11 2.00
CA GLU A 85 -11.69 6.45 2.03
C GLU A 85 -12.57 5.20 2.02
N LEU A 86 -12.24 4.22 1.16
CA LEU A 86 -12.99 2.98 1.04
C LEU A 86 -12.91 2.12 2.31
N MET A 87 -11.75 2.09 2.99
CA MET A 87 -11.59 1.40 4.28
C MET A 87 -12.51 2.00 5.35
N TYR A 88 -12.54 3.34 5.48
CA TYR A 88 -13.43 4.03 6.43
C TYR A 88 -14.89 3.76 6.11
N LYS A 89 -15.27 3.87 4.83
CA LYS A 89 -16.66 3.67 4.39
C LYS A 89 -17.14 2.22 4.50
N LEU A 90 -16.25 1.24 4.30
CA LEU A 90 -16.58 -0.16 4.56
C LEU A 90 -16.89 -0.42 6.04
N LEU A 91 -16.14 0.16 6.96
CA LEU A 91 -16.40 0.04 8.38
C LEU A 91 -17.72 0.73 8.79
N GLU A 92 -17.98 1.92 8.23
CA GLU A 92 -19.25 2.61 8.40
C GLU A 92 -20.45 1.80 7.86
N LEU A 93 -20.28 1.10 6.73
CA LEU A 93 -21.32 0.27 6.12
C LEU A 93 -21.56 -1.04 6.90
N LEU A 94 -20.48 -1.69 7.35
CA LEU A 94 -20.53 -3.04 7.91
C LEU A 94 -20.80 -3.07 9.41
N HIS A 95 -20.48 -2.00 10.16
CA HIS A 95 -20.63 -1.91 11.62
C HIS A 95 -20.14 -3.16 12.36
N PRO A 96 -18.89 -3.61 12.17
CA PRO A 96 -18.42 -4.84 12.81
C PRO A 96 -18.36 -4.66 14.33
N LYS A 97 -18.64 -5.75 15.07
CA LYS A 97 -18.55 -5.75 16.54
C LYS A 97 -17.12 -5.57 17.06
N LYS A 98 -16.15 -6.00 16.26
CA LYS A 98 -14.72 -5.93 16.55
C LYS A 98 -13.95 -5.98 15.25
N VAL A 99 -12.82 -5.30 15.20
CA VAL A 99 -11.86 -5.39 14.10
C VAL A 99 -10.58 -6.06 14.61
N ILE A 100 -10.04 -7.01 13.87
CA ILE A 100 -8.72 -7.58 14.13
C ILE A 100 -7.76 -7.21 13.01
N VAL A 101 -6.55 -6.78 13.39
CA VAL A 101 -5.54 -6.26 12.48
C VAL A 101 -4.20 -6.96 12.67
N PRO A 102 -3.42 -7.20 11.60
CA PRO A 102 -2.06 -7.69 11.75
C PRO A 102 -1.17 -6.60 12.36
N ALA A 103 -0.16 -7.01 13.10
CA ALA A 103 0.90 -6.17 13.63
C ALA A 103 2.26 -6.84 13.37
N PRO A 104 3.16 -6.22 12.56
CA PRO A 104 3.03 -4.89 11.96
C PRO A 104 2.11 -4.85 10.73
N SER A 105 1.45 -3.70 10.51
CA SER A 105 0.67 -3.44 9.30
C SER A 105 0.45 -1.95 9.05
N PHE A 106 -0.24 -1.62 7.96
CA PHE A 106 -0.61 -0.25 7.64
C PHE A 106 -1.52 0.34 8.72
N SER A 107 -1.14 1.50 9.26
CA SER A 107 -1.81 2.13 10.42
C SER A 107 -3.29 2.42 10.21
N GLU A 108 -3.71 2.64 8.95
CA GLU A 108 -5.10 2.99 8.66
C GLU A 108 -6.08 1.84 8.89
N TYR A 109 -5.63 0.58 8.99
CA TYR A 109 -6.51 -0.52 9.39
C TYR A 109 -7.05 -0.29 10.81
N ARG A 110 -6.16 0.05 11.74
CA ARG A 110 -6.54 0.39 13.12
C ARG A 110 -7.30 1.71 13.19
N LEU A 111 -6.77 2.75 12.56
CA LEU A 111 -7.33 4.10 12.64
C LEU A 111 -8.75 4.20 12.06
N SER A 112 -9.01 3.51 10.95
CA SER A 112 -10.36 3.45 10.37
C SER A 112 -11.34 2.77 11.32
N ALA A 113 -10.91 1.70 12.00
CA ALA A 113 -11.73 1.00 12.97
C ALA A 113 -12.01 1.85 14.23
N GLU A 114 -10.99 2.50 14.76
CA GLU A 114 -11.12 3.44 15.89
C GLU A 114 -12.05 4.62 15.56
N ALA A 115 -11.94 5.18 14.35
CA ALA A 115 -12.81 6.25 13.87
C ALA A 115 -14.28 5.80 13.73
N ALA A 116 -14.51 4.52 13.39
CA ALA A 116 -15.84 3.93 13.37
C ALA A 116 -16.36 3.53 14.77
N GLY A 117 -15.58 3.77 15.83
CA GLY A 117 -15.92 3.37 17.20
C GLY A 117 -15.86 1.85 17.46
N CYS A 118 -15.18 1.10 16.57
CA CYS A 118 -15.06 -0.34 16.72
C CYS A 118 -13.89 -0.72 17.65
N PRO A 119 -14.07 -1.66 18.58
CA PRO A 119 -12.97 -2.25 19.33
C PRO A 119 -11.94 -2.90 18.39
N VAL A 120 -10.65 -2.63 18.61
CA VAL A 120 -9.56 -3.17 17.77
C VAL A 120 -8.67 -4.08 18.60
N ASP A 121 -8.31 -5.22 18.04
CA ASP A 121 -7.34 -6.16 18.61
C ASP A 121 -6.29 -6.51 17.55
N SER A 122 -5.04 -6.73 17.97
CA SER A 122 -3.96 -7.11 17.06
C SER A 122 -3.63 -8.58 17.19
N PHE A 123 -3.18 -9.19 16.07
CA PHE A 123 -2.41 -10.43 16.08
C PHE A 123 -1.03 -10.18 15.50
N PHE A 124 -0.01 -10.85 16.02
CA PHE A 124 1.37 -10.48 15.75
C PHE A 124 2.01 -11.36 14.68
N LEU A 125 2.50 -10.70 13.61
CA LEU A 125 3.38 -11.29 12.61
C LEU A 125 4.82 -11.15 13.10
N LYS A 126 5.47 -12.25 13.42
CA LYS A 126 6.80 -12.23 14.05
C LYS A 126 7.91 -12.34 13.02
N ALA A 127 8.90 -11.45 13.09
CA ALA A 127 10.03 -11.42 12.17
C ALA A 127 10.93 -12.68 12.26
N ASP A 128 11.07 -13.28 13.43
CA ASP A 128 11.80 -14.55 13.65
C ASP A 128 11.06 -15.77 13.08
N GLN A 129 9.76 -15.62 12.76
CA GLN A 129 8.92 -16.61 12.10
C GLN A 129 8.64 -16.23 10.63
N GLY A 130 9.42 -15.30 10.05
CA GLY A 130 9.25 -14.83 8.67
C GLY A 130 7.92 -14.11 8.42
N PHE A 131 7.32 -13.47 9.43
CA PHE A 131 6.02 -12.83 9.40
C PHE A 131 4.86 -13.77 8.99
N ALA A 132 4.99 -15.07 9.26
CA ALA A 132 3.93 -16.04 8.98
C ALA A 132 2.62 -15.71 9.70
N LEU A 133 1.50 -16.01 9.05
CA LEU A 133 0.18 -15.74 9.57
C LEU A 133 -0.17 -16.69 10.75
N PRO A 134 -0.46 -16.19 11.96
CA PRO A 134 -0.75 -17.02 13.12
C PRO A 134 -2.23 -17.48 13.15
N LEU A 135 -2.60 -18.45 12.32
CA LEU A 135 -3.99 -18.88 12.11
C LEU A 135 -4.71 -19.25 13.41
N GLU A 136 -4.03 -19.94 14.34
CA GLU A 136 -4.64 -20.30 15.64
C GLU A 136 -4.98 -19.06 16.50
N GLU A 137 -4.16 -18.03 16.46
CA GLU A 137 -4.39 -16.77 17.16
C GLU A 137 -5.57 -16.02 16.53
N ILE A 138 -5.61 -15.99 15.19
CA ILE A 138 -6.71 -15.37 14.43
C ILE A 138 -8.04 -16.07 14.77
N GLU A 139 -8.08 -17.40 14.74
CA GLU A 139 -9.29 -18.17 15.06
C GLU A 139 -9.84 -17.86 16.46
N LYS A 140 -8.95 -17.72 17.45
CA LYS A 140 -9.32 -17.36 18.83
C LYS A 140 -9.83 -15.93 18.96
N LYS A 141 -9.28 -15.00 18.19
CA LYS A 141 -9.61 -13.56 18.24
C LYS A 141 -10.79 -13.17 17.36
N LEU A 142 -11.01 -13.88 16.25
CA LEU A 142 -12.09 -13.61 15.31
C LEU A 142 -13.44 -14.06 15.91
N LEU A 143 -14.19 -13.11 16.42
CA LEU A 143 -15.53 -13.35 16.97
C LEU A 143 -16.57 -13.26 15.85
N ARG A 144 -17.80 -13.72 16.12
CA ARG A 144 -18.92 -13.58 15.20
C ARG A 144 -19.23 -12.10 14.91
N HIS A 145 -19.43 -11.76 13.63
CA HIS A 145 -19.65 -10.40 13.14
C HIS A 145 -18.46 -9.45 13.39
N SER A 146 -17.25 -9.99 13.35
CA SER A 146 -16.02 -9.22 13.35
C SER A 146 -15.58 -8.84 11.93
N LEU A 147 -14.54 -8.03 11.83
CA LEU A 147 -13.83 -7.75 10.59
C LEU A 147 -12.34 -8.05 10.78
N ILE A 148 -11.73 -8.67 9.79
CA ILE A 148 -10.27 -8.87 9.73
C ILE A 148 -9.69 -8.15 8.53
N TYR A 149 -8.59 -7.41 8.77
CA TYR A 149 -7.73 -6.87 7.72
C TYR A 149 -6.52 -7.77 7.49
N LEU A 150 -6.13 -7.93 6.20
CA LEU A 150 -4.85 -8.53 5.80
C LEU A 150 -4.25 -7.73 4.66
N GLY A 151 -2.93 -7.46 4.70
CA GLY A 151 -2.17 -6.90 3.58
C GLY A 151 -1.71 -8.00 2.62
N HIS A 152 -1.83 -7.78 1.32
CA HIS A 152 -1.39 -8.73 0.30
C HIS A 152 -0.87 -8.00 -0.96
N PRO A 153 0.43 -7.73 -1.04
CA PRO A 153 1.48 -7.89 -0.01
C PRO A 153 1.31 -6.96 1.19
N ASN A 154 1.74 -7.40 2.37
CA ASN A 154 1.65 -6.61 3.59
C ASN A 154 2.66 -5.44 3.59
N ASN A 155 2.35 -4.38 4.28
CA ASN A 155 3.22 -3.24 4.55
C ASN A 155 3.38 -3.11 6.08
N PRO A 156 4.62 -3.24 6.64
CA PRO A 156 5.89 -2.87 6.01
C PRO A 156 6.77 -4.05 5.52
N ASP A 157 6.39 -5.31 5.73
CA ASP A 157 7.28 -6.46 5.50
C ASP A 157 7.32 -6.96 4.05
N GLY A 158 6.32 -6.60 3.22
CA GLY A 158 6.26 -7.02 1.82
C GLY A 158 5.91 -8.51 1.61
N GLN A 159 5.43 -9.21 2.65
CA GLN A 159 5.08 -10.61 2.57
C GLN A 159 3.75 -10.82 1.83
N MET A 160 3.72 -11.90 1.06
CA MET A 160 2.51 -12.35 0.36
C MET A 160 1.68 -13.27 1.26
N LEU A 161 0.39 -13.10 1.26
CA LEU A 161 -0.54 -14.07 1.85
C LEU A 161 -0.57 -15.33 0.98
N SER A 162 -0.27 -16.50 1.55
CA SER A 162 -0.31 -17.76 0.81
C SER A 162 -1.75 -18.16 0.44
N PRO A 163 -1.97 -18.91 -0.65
CA PRO A 163 -3.29 -19.43 -0.98
C PRO A 163 -3.93 -20.25 0.14
N SER A 164 -3.15 -21.08 0.84
CA SER A 164 -3.64 -21.89 1.97
C SER A 164 -4.09 -21.05 3.16
N ASP A 165 -3.33 -19.98 3.48
CA ASP A 165 -3.70 -19.06 4.57
C ASP A 165 -4.93 -18.22 4.19
N PHE A 166 -5.00 -17.75 2.94
CA PHE A 166 -6.19 -17.06 2.43
C PHE A 166 -7.45 -17.95 2.55
N GLU A 167 -7.38 -19.18 2.06
CA GLU A 167 -8.50 -20.14 2.17
C GLU A 167 -8.90 -20.40 3.61
N ALA A 168 -7.92 -20.56 4.52
CA ALA A 168 -8.19 -20.77 5.94
C ALA A 168 -8.90 -19.58 6.58
N VAL A 169 -8.43 -18.35 6.32
CA VAL A 169 -9.06 -17.13 6.87
C VAL A 169 -10.43 -16.88 6.24
N LEU A 170 -10.60 -17.10 4.94
CA LEU A 170 -11.91 -16.97 4.29
C LEU A 170 -12.94 -17.95 4.85
N ARG A 171 -12.52 -19.21 5.12
CA ARG A 171 -13.38 -20.20 5.78
C ARG A 171 -13.77 -19.74 7.18
N LEU A 172 -12.81 -19.29 7.99
CA LEU A 172 -13.08 -18.74 9.33
C LEU A 172 -14.05 -17.54 9.27
N ALA A 173 -13.87 -16.64 8.29
CA ALA A 173 -14.76 -15.50 8.11
C ALA A 173 -16.20 -15.96 7.82
N LYS A 174 -16.38 -16.97 6.96
CA LYS A 174 -17.69 -17.57 6.68
C LYS A 174 -18.31 -18.23 7.92
N GLU A 175 -17.56 -19.06 8.63
CA GLU A 175 -18.02 -19.76 9.84
C GLU A 175 -18.41 -18.80 10.97
N LYS A 176 -17.71 -17.69 11.10
CA LYS A 176 -17.96 -16.66 12.13
C LYS A 176 -18.91 -15.54 11.65
N GLU A 177 -19.49 -15.65 10.45
CA GLU A 177 -20.27 -14.56 9.84
C GLU A 177 -19.53 -13.20 9.96
N SER A 178 -18.23 -13.23 9.71
CA SER A 178 -17.32 -12.09 9.79
C SER A 178 -16.91 -11.62 8.40
N PHE A 179 -16.26 -10.47 8.31
CA PHE A 179 -15.88 -9.89 7.03
C PHE A 179 -14.35 -9.83 6.87
N LEU A 180 -13.85 -10.21 5.68
CA LEU A 180 -12.44 -10.19 5.33
C LEU A 180 -12.14 -9.03 4.37
N ILE A 181 -11.23 -8.13 4.75
CA ILE A 181 -10.68 -7.11 3.83
C ILE A 181 -9.24 -7.46 3.52
N ILE A 182 -8.95 -7.66 2.24
CA ILE A 182 -7.58 -7.83 1.72
C ILE A 182 -7.14 -6.50 1.10
N ASP A 183 -6.05 -5.92 1.61
CA ASP A 183 -5.42 -4.73 1.01
C ASP A 183 -4.38 -5.16 -0.03
N GLU A 184 -4.71 -4.98 -1.30
CA GLU A 184 -3.86 -5.27 -2.45
C GLU A 184 -3.18 -4.01 -3.03
N SER A 185 -2.92 -2.99 -2.22
CA SER A 185 -2.34 -1.71 -2.68
C SER A 185 -0.97 -1.83 -3.35
N PHE A 186 -0.29 -2.96 -3.22
CA PHE A 186 1.02 -3.23 -3.82
C PHE A 186 1.02 -4.42 -4.78
N ILE A 187 -0.11 -5.08 -5.01
CA ILE A 187 -0.19 -6.31 -5.81
C ILE A 187 0.25 -6.10 -7.26
N ASP A 188 0.00 -4.92 -7.84
CA ASP A 188 0.36 -4.61 -9.22
C ASP A 188 1.88 -4.69 -9.47
N PHE A 189 2.72 -4.54 -8.45
CA PHE A 189 4.17 -4.75 -8.55
C PHE A 189 4.56 -6.23 -8.67
N VAL A 190 3.68 -7.14 -8.24
CA VAL A 190 3.92 -8.60 -8.26
C VAL A 190 3.27 -9.22 -9.50
N GLY A 191 1.95 -9.22 -9.57
CA GLY A 191 1.22 -9.82 -10.67
C GLY A 191 -0.28 -9.87 -10.42
N ASP A 192 -1.06 -10.08 -11.48
CA ASP A 192 -2.52 -10.18 -11.37
C ASP A 192 -2.98 -11.58 -10.99
N ASP A 193 -2.17 -12.59 -11.29
CA ASP A 193 -2.41 -14.02 -11.08
C ASP A 193 -2.40 -14.44 -9.60
N VAL A 194 -1.79 -13.61 -8.74
CA VAL A 194 -1.73 -13.84 -7.29
C VAL A 194 -2.80 -13.08 -6.51
N SER A 195 -3.65 -12.30 -7.17
CA SER A 195 -4.70 -11.50 -6.55
C SER A 195 -5.91 -12.34 -6.14
N TYR A 196 -6.50 -12.01 -4.99
CA TYR A 196 -7.71 -12.64 -4.47
C TYR A 196 -9.01 -11.94 -4.89
N ARG A 197 -8.94 -10.89 -5.71
CA ARG A 197 -10.12 -10.13 -6.16
C ARG A 197 -11.14 -10.99 -6.91
N HIS A 198 -10.67 -11.92 -7.76
CA HIS A 198 -11.56 -12.82 -8.52
C HIS A 198 -12.35 -13.79 -7.63
N VAL A 199 -11.84 -14.11 -6.45
CA VAL A 199 -12.55 -14.93 -5.47
C VAL A 199 -13.53 -14.04 -4.70
N LEU A 200 -13.05 -12.93 -4.15
CA LEU A 200 -13.83 -12.11 -3.21
C LEU A 200 -15.00 -11.35 -3.86
N VAL A 201 -14.98 -11.08 -5.17
CA VAL A 201 -16.16 -10.51 -5.85
C VAL A 201 -17.35 -11.47 -5.93
N ASN A 202 -17.11 -12.77 -5.69
CA ASN A 202 -18.16 -13.80 -5.62
C ASN A 202 -18.59 -14.12 -4.18
N GLU A 203 -17.97 -13.49 -3.18
CA GLU A 203 -18.20 -13.73 -1.77
C GLU A 203 -18.87 -12.53 -1.10
N THR A 204 -19.91 -12.78 -0.30
CA THR A 204 -20.61 -11.71 0.43
C THR A 204 -19.94 -11.33 1.75
N CYS A 205 -18.87 -12.01 2.13
CA CYS A 205 -18.15 -11.82 3.39
C CYS A 205 -16.73 -11.29 3.19
N GLY A 206 -16.41 -10.69 2.03
CA GLY A 206 -15.07 -10.16 1.77
C GLY A 206 -15.03 -9.08 0.72
N ALA A 207 -13.92 -8.34 0.73
CA ALA A 207 -13.57 -7.32 -0.25
C ALA A 207 -12.06 -7.25 -0.44
N VAL A 208 -11.62 -6.90 -1.65
CA VAL A 208 -10.28 -6.40 -1.89
C VAL A 208 -10.34 -4.88 -1.94
N VAL A 209 -9.45 -4.20 -1.21
CA VAL A 209 -9.22 -2.75 -1.31
C VAL A 209 -7.86 -2.51 -1.93
N MET A 210 -7.77 -1.57 -2.87
CA MET A 210 -6.56 -1.34 -3.64
C MET A 210 -6.29 0.15 -3.82
N SER A 211 -5.10 0.59 -3.45
CA SER A 211 -4.63 1.94 -3.79
C SER A 211 -3.99 1.93 -5.18
N LEU A 212 -4.56 2.67 -6.10
CA LEU A 212 -4.01 2.84 -7.45
C LEU A 212 -2.91 3.91 -7.52
N THR A 213 -2.58 4.55 -6.38
CA THR A 213 -1.65 5.69 -6.35
C THR A 213 -0.18 5.27 -6.38
N LYS A 214 0.19 4.08 -5.86
CA LYS A 214 1.58 3.67 -5.72
C LYS A 214 2.14 3.18 -7.05
N PHE A 215 1.51 2.17 -7.64
CA PHE A 215 1.93 1.57 -8.90
C PHE A 215 1.86 2.55 -10.06
N TYR A 216 0.79 3.35 -10.13
CA TYR A 216 0.59 4.33 -11.21
C TYR A 216 1.21 5.71 -10.92
N ALA A 217 2.01 5.83 -9.85
CA ALA A 217 2.79 7.01 -9.48
C ALA A 217 1.98 8.32 -9.35
N VAL A 218 0.76 8.25 -8.82
CA VAL A 218 -0.16 9.40 -8.69
C VAL A 218 -0.67 9.62 -7.26
N PRO A 219 0.22 9.71 -6.25
CA PRO A 219 -0.24 9.87 -4.87
C PRO A 219 -1.05 11.15 -4.67
N GLY A 220 -0.74 12.23 -5.42
CA GLY A 220 -1.45 13.51 -5.36
C GLY A 220 -2.85 13.49 -5.97
N LEU A 221 -3.17 12.56 -6.89
CA LEU A 221 -4.49 12.48 -7.51
C LEU A 221 -5.53 11.76 -6.64
N ARG A 222 -5.10 11.00 -5.63
CA ARG A 222 -5.99 10.34 -4.69
C ARG A 222 -7.03 9.42 -5.36
N ILE A 223 -6.64 8.19 -5.69
CA ILE A 223 -7.52 7.20 -6.33
C ILE A 223 -7.32 5.81 -5.74
N GLY A 224 -8.42 5.11 -5.47
CA GLY A 224 -8.45 3.72 -5.01
C GLY A 224 -9.70 3.01 -5.51
N ALA A 225 -9.67 1.68 -5.43
CA ALA A 225 -10.79 0.81 -5.79
C ALA A 225 -11.06 -0.21 -4.69
N ALA A 226 -12.32 -0.56 -4.50
CA ALA A 226 -12.76 -1.74 -3.78
C ALA A 226 -13.40 -2.71 -4.77
N TYR A 227 -13.03 -3.98 -4.68
CA TYR A 227 -13.58 -5.08 -5.47
C TYR A 227 -14.31 -6.01 -4.51
N LEU A 228 -15.62 -6.18 -4.71
CA LEU A 228 -16.48 -6.90 -3.79
C LEU A 228 -17.74 -7.40 -4.51
N HIS A 229 -18.54 -8.20 -3.82
CA HIS A 229 -19.80 -8.69 -4.36
C HIS A 229 -20.69 -7.53 -4.85
N PRO A 230 -21.36 -7.62 -6.02
CA PRO A 230 -22.13 -6.51 -6.62
C PRO A 230 -23.10 -5.83 -5.65
N ALA A 231 -23.87 -6.58 -4.89
CA ALA A 231 -24.81 -6.03 -3.90
C ALA A 231 -24.13 -5.22 -2.77
N LEU A 232 -22.84 -5.53 -2.45
CA LEU A 232 -22.08 -4.75 -1.49
C LEU A 232 -21.42 -3.53 -2.16
N ALA A 233 -21.02 -3.67 -3.44
CA ALA A 233 -20.45 -2.57 -4.21
C ALA A 233 -21.46 -1.43 -4.39
N GLU A 234 -22.72 -1.76 -4.71
CA GLU A 234 -23.82 -0.81 -4.78
C GLU A 234 -24.03 -0.09 -3.44
N ARG A 235 -24.17 -0.86 -2.34
CA ARG A 235 -24.34 -0.28 -1.01
C ARG A 235 -23.15 0.58 -0.58
N LEU A 236 -21.92 0.18 -0.89
CA LEU A 236 -20.72 0.98 -0.59
C LEU A 236 -20.75 2.27 -1.40
N GLN A 237 -21.09 2.21 -2.71
CA GLN A 237 -21.20 3.38 -3.58
C GLN A 237 -22.19 4.41 -3.01
N ASP A 238 -23.32 3.96 -2.45
CA ASP A 238 -24.35 4.83 -1.83
C ASP A 238 -23.86 5.56 -0.56
N THR A 239 -22.80 5.05 0.09
CA THR A 239 -22.20 5.71 1.27
C THR A 239 -21.13 6.76 0.90
N LEU A 240 -20.64 6.72 -0.34
CA LEU A 240 -19.58 7.64 -0.79
C LEU A 240 -20.14 9.04 -1.03
N ILE A 241 -19.31 10.04 -0.74
CA ILE A 241 -19.68 11.44 -1.00
C ILE A 241 -19.72 11.64 -2.52
N PRO A 242 -20.78 12.26 -3.08
CA PRO A 242 -20.84 12.55 -4.52
C PRO A 242 -19.57 13.28 -4.99
N TRP A 243 -19.06 12.91 -6.17
CA TRP A 243 -17.84 13.47 -6.78
C TRP A 243 -16.55 13.24 -5.99
N ASN A 244 -16.49 12.24 -5.14
CA ASN A 244 -15.33 11.90 -4.31
C ASN A 244 -14.06 11.63 -5.14
N VAL A 245 -14.20 11.09 -6.35
CA VAL A 245 -13.07 10.89 -7.29
C VAL A 245 -13.02 12.05 -8.28
N ASN A 246 -11.97 12.87 -8.19
CA ASN A 246 -11.80 14.03 -9.05
C ASN A 246 -11.58 13.66 -10.53
N GLY A 247 -11.92 14.59 -11.44
CA GLY A 247 -11.86 14.36 -12.89
C GLY A 247 -10.47 14.06 -13.43
N LEU A 248 -9.42 14.67 -12.85
CA LEU A 248 -8.04 14.42 -13.26
C LEU A 248 -7.61 12.99 -12.92
N ALA A 249 -8.00 12.48 -11.74
CA ALA A 249 -7.75 11.10 -11.35
C ALA A 249 -8.48 10.13 -12.28
N GLN A 250 -9.75 10.41 -12.60
CA GLN A 250 -10.53 9.58 -13.53
C GLN A 250 -9.89 9.56 -14.92
N SER A 251 -9.53 10.72 -15.47
CA SER A 251 -8.92 10.84 -16.79
C SER A 251 -7.57 10.13 -16.88
N TYR A 252 -6.69 10.36 -15.88
CA TYR A 252 -5.39 9.69 -15.79
C TYR A 252 -5.54 8.18 -15.73
N MET A 253 -6.31 7.68 -14.77
CA MET A 253 -6.40 6.24 -14.51
C MET A 253 -7.11 5.48 -15.63
N THR A 254 -8.09 6.09 -16.30
CA THR A 254 -8.74 5.50 -17.48
C THR A 254 -7.69 5.16 -18.57
N ALA A 255 -6.72 6.04 -18.80
CA ALA A 255 -5.67 5.83 -19.79
C ALA A 255 -4.51 4.95 -19.26
N ALA A 256 -4.07 5.19 -18.02
CA ALA A 256 -2.95 4.50 -17.41
C ALA A 256 -3.22 3.00 -17.19
N ALA A 257 -4.46 2.62 -16.85
CA ALA A 257 -4.85 1.23 -16.69
C ALA A 257 -4.76 0.42 -18.00
N GLN A 258 -4.74 1.08 -19.17
CA GLN A 258 -4.56 0.48 -20.50
C GLN A 258 -3.13 0.64 -21.05
N ASP A 259 -2.18 1.06 -20.22
CA ASP A 259 -0.78 1.21 -20.62
C ASP A 259 0.02 -0.07 -20.29
N ILE A 260 -0.17 -1.09 -21.12
CA ILE A 260 0.38 -2.44 -20.89
C ILE A 260 1.91 -2.43 -20.85
N ASP A 261 2.56 -1.59 -21.66
CA ASP A 261 4.02 -1.48 -21.65
C ASP A 261 4.53 -0.86 -20.35
N TYR A 262 3.87 0.17 -19.84
CA TYR A 262 4.19 0.75 -18.54
C TYR A 262 4.02 -0.27 -17.41
N ILE A 263 2.92 -1.02 -17.41
CA ILE A 263 2.64 -2.06 -16.40
C ILE A 263 3.74 -3.13 -16.40
N ARG A 264 4.06 -3.68 -17.58
CA ARG A 264 5.10 -4.68 -17.72
C ARG A 264 6.49 -4.16 -17.30
N ASN A 265 6.87 -2.99 -17.80
CA ASN A 265 8.17 -2.41 -17.52
C ASN A 265 8.32 -2.04 -16.04
N SER A 266 7.26 -1.55 -15.38
CA SER A 266 7.26 -1.26 -13.95
C SER A 266 7.53 -2.49 -13.10
N ARG A 267 6.91 -3.63 -13.41
CA ARG A 267 7.14 -4.91 -12.70
C ARG A 267 8.59 -5.37 -12.86
N VAL A 268 9.06 -5.46 -14.10
CA VAL A 268 10.42 -5.90 -14.40
C VAL A 268 11.45 -5.00 -13.75
N TYR A 269 11.29 -3.69 -13.87
CA TYR A 269 12.21 -2.71 -13.32
C TYR A 269 12.26 -2.78 -11.79
N CYS A 270 11.11 -2.73 -11.13
CA CYS A 270 11.05 -2.76 -9.67
C CYS A 270 11.61 -4.06 -9.09
N GLN A 271 11.37 -5.20 -9.73
CA GLN A 271 11.93 -6.48 -9.31
C GLN A 271 13.45 -6.46 -9.42
N ALA A 272 14.00 -6.08 -10.58
CA ALA A 272 15.45 -6.05 -10.82
C ALA A 272 16.17 -5.09 -9.84
N GLU A 273 15.63 -3.89 -9.66
CA GLU A 273 16.24 -2.91 -8.75
C GLU A 273 16.09 -3.33 -7.27
N ARG A 274 15.00 -3.96 -6.88
CA ARG A 274 14.87 -4.54 -5.54
C ARG A 274 15.92 -5.61 -5.26
N GLU A 275 16.16 -6.51 -6.23
CA GLU A 275 17.17 -7.56 -6.09
C GLU A 275 18.59 -6.97 -5.95
N LYS A 276 18.95 -5.97 -6.78
CA LYS A 276 20.22 -5.25 -6.67
C LYS A 276 20.39 -4.56 -5.31
N LEU A 277 19.34 -3.82 -4.88
CA LEU A 277 19.36 -3.08 -3.63
C LEU A 277 19.43 -4.01 -2.42
N SER A 278 18.68 -5.13 -2.43
CA SER A 278 18.76 -6.16 -1.39
C SER A 278 20.14 -6.77 -1.28
N ALA A 279 20.75 -7.14 -2.40
CA ALA A 279 22.10 -7.71 -2.42
C ALA A 279 23.16 -6.72 -1.89
N ALA A 280 23.02 -5.43 -2.22
CA ALA A 280 23.91 -4.39 -1.72
C ALA A 280 23.77 -4.20 -0.20
N PHE A 281 22.55 -4.30 0.33
CA PHE A 281 22.28 -4.18 1.77
C PHE A 281 22.74 -5.41 2.56
N ASP A 282 22.59 -6.61 1.98
CA ASP A 282 23.11 -7.85 2.61
C ASP A 282 24.65 -7.88 2.71
N ALA A 283 25.34 -7.04 1.94
CA ALA A 283 26.79 -6.88 2.04
C ALA A 283 27.24 -5.96 3.18
N LEU A 284 26.32 -5.19 3.81
CA LEU A 284 26.60 -4.33 4.96
C LEU A 284 26.58 -5.13 6.26
N ASP A 285 27.56 -4.93 7.13
CA ASP A 285 27.69 -5.68 8.38
C ASP A 285 26.69 -5.26 9.48
N PHE A 286 26.04 -4.10 9.30
CA PHE A 286 25.10 -3.52 10.27
C PHE A 286 23.63 -3.58 9.84
N VAL A 287 23.31 -4.17 8.66
CA VAL A 287 21.95 -4.28 8.14
C VAL A 287 21.58 -5.74 7.90
N LYS A 288 20.41 -6.14 8.32
CA LYS A 288 19.76 -7.40 7.93
C LYS A 288 18.56 -7.10 7.05
N VAL A 289 18.59 -7.57 5.81
CA VAL A 289 17.45 -7.50 4.89
C VAL A 289 16.42 -8.54 5.26
N LEU A 290 15.14 -8.16 5.22
CA LEU A 290 14.02 -9.06 5.41
C LEU A 290 13.38 -9.37 4.04
N PRO A 291 13.01 -10.62 3.74
CA PRO A 291 12.42 -10.98 2.46
C PRO A 291 11.12 -10.21 2.20
N GLY A 292 10.91 -9.81 0.94
CA GLY A 292 9.69 -9.14 0.49
C GLY A 292 9.54 -9.21 -1.02
N SER A 293 8.37 -8.86 -1.56
CA SER A 293 8.01 -9.08 -2.97
C SER A 293 7.69 -7.80 -3.76
N VAL A 294 7.78 -6.62 -3.15
CA VAL A 294 7.26 -5.36 -3.70
C VAL A 294 8.34 -4.29 -3.94
N ASN A 295 7.94 -3.07 -4.24
CA ASN A 295 8.84 -1.94 -4.48
C ASN A 295 9.38 -1.28 -3.20
N PHE A 296 9.58 -2.05 -2.14
CA PHE A 296 10.26 -1.62 -0.92
C PHE A 296 10.93 -2.80 -0.22
N ILE A 297 11.85 -2.50 0.67
CA ILE A 297 12.61 -3.47 1.45
C ILE A 297 12.50 -3.08 2.91
N LEU A 298 12.05 -4.01 3.77
CA LEU A 298 12.14 -3.88 5.22
C LEU A 298 13.51 -4.38 5.68
N CYS A 299 14.18 -3.59 6.49
CA CYS A 299 15.49 -3.89 7.05
C CYS A 299 15.46 -3.80 8.57
N ARG A 300 16.39 -4.53 9.20
CA ARG A 300 16.66 -4.41 10.62
C ARG A 300 18.13 -4.06 10.83
N LEU A 301 18.39 -3.12 11.72
CA LEU A 301 19.74 -2.81 12.18
C LEU A 301 20.28 -3.93 13.08
N ILE A 302 21.55 -4.29 12.86
CA ILE A 302 22.28 -5.28 13.64
C ILE A 302 23.68 -4.72 13.95
N GLY A 303 23.94 -4.34 15.18
CA GLY A 303 25.27 -3.91 15.57
C GLY A 303 25.47 -2.41 15.74
N ARG A 304 26.06 -1.71 14.76
CA ARG A 304 26.60 -0.34 14.92
C ARG A 304 25.55 0.71 15.32
N TYR A 305 24.41 0.74 14.65
CA TYR A 305 23.32 1.68 14.94
C TYR A 305 22.28 1.01 15.81
N GLN A 306 21.84 1.70 16.86
CA GLN A 306 20.86 1.16 17.80
C GLN A 306 19.41 1.45 17.33
N THR A 307 19.22 2.53 16.57
CA THR A 307 17.90 2.95 16.09
C THR A 307 17.93 3.41 14.63
N ALA A 308 16.79 3.29 13.95
CA ALA A 308 16.61 3.84 12.61
C ALA A 308 16.68 5.39 12.60
N GLU A 309 16.46 6.04 13.75
CA GLU A 309 16.64 7.49 13.90
C GLU A 309 18.12 7.86 13.81
N GLU A 310 19.01 7.14 14.52
CA GLU A 310 20.48 7.32 14.42
C GLU A 310 20.96 7.13 12.96
N LEU A 311 20.44 6.08 12.26
CA LEU A 311 20.77 5.88 10.86
C LEU A 311 20.25 7.05 9.99
N GLN A 312 19.03 7.53 10.24
CA GLN A 312 18.48 8.69 9.54
C GLN A 312 19.35 9.94 9.72
N GLU A 313 19.85 10.21 10.93
CA GLU A 313 20.70 11.37 11.21
C GLU A 313 22.00 11.35 10.38
N VAL A 314 22.65 10.19 10.25
CA VAL A 314 23.88 10.07 9.45
C VAL A 314 23.63 10.06 7.94
N LEU A 315 22.39 9.80 7.49
CA LEU A 315 21.98 9.90 6.10
C LEU A 315 21.54 11.32 5.68
N MET A 316 21.23 12.20 6.64
CA MET A 316 20.78 13.57 6.36
C MET A 316 21.78 14.41 5.56
N PRO A 317 23.12 14.34 5.80
CA PRO A 317 24.11 15.04 4.97
C PRO A 317 24.10 14.65 3.49
N TYR A 318 23.55 13.46 3.16
CA TYR A 318 23.38 12.95 1.80
C TYR A 318 21.99 13.27 1.22
N HIS A 319 21.17 14.04 1.94
CA HIS A 319 19.78 14.37 1.61
C HIS A 319 18.86 13.14 1.44
N ILE A 320 19.12 12.06 2.16
CA ILE A 320 18.38 10.81 2.06
C ILE A 320 17.38 10.71 3.22
N LEU A 321 16.12 10.39 2.89
CA LEU A 321 15.08 10.05 3.85
C LEU A 321 14.73 8.57 3.76
N ILE A 322 14.73 7.89 4.91
CA ILE A 322 14.25 6.51 5.06
C ILE A 322 12.97 6.47 5.90
N ARG A 323 12.21 5.37 5.82
CA ARG A 323 11.04 5.17 6.69
C ARG A 323 11.47 4.46 7.98
N GLN A 324 11.53 5.18 9.09
CA GLN A 324 11.71 4.60 10.42
C GLN A 324 10.45 3.81 10.79
N CYS A 325 10.60 2.55 11.21
CA CYS A 325 9.48 1.63 11.43
C CYS A 325 9.20 1.33 12.92
N GLY A 326 9.89 1.96 13.86
CA GLY A 326 9.66 1.79 15.30
C GLY A 326 8.26 2.17 15.79
N ASN A 327 7.51 2.93 15.00
CA ASN A 327 6.12 3.28 15.30
C ASN A 327 5.08 2.27 14.74
N TYR A 328 5.52 1.19 14.09
CA TYR A 328 4.64 0.08 13.75
C TYR A 328 4.50 -0.83 14.97
N GLU A 329 3.26 -1.11 15.37
CA GLU A 329 2.99 -2.11 16.42
C GLU A 329 3.64 -3.45 16.03
N GLY A 330 4.42 -4.06 16.92
CA GLY A 330 5.12 -5.33 16.66
C GLY A 330 6.53 -5.19 16.09
N LEU A 331 7.01 -3.96 15.81
CA LEU A 331 8.41 -3.67 15.48
C LEU A 331 9.03 -2.77 16.55
N ASP A 332 10.36 -2.77 16.62
CA ASP A 332 11.16 -1.89 17.50
C ASP A 332 11.89 -0.82 16.67
N GLU A 333 12.63 0.06 17.36
CA GLU A 333 13.32 1.19 16.73
C GLU A 333 14.46 0.76 15.80
N THR A 334 14.86 -0.52 15.79
CA THR A 334 15.90 -1.02 14.88
C THR A 334 15.40 -1.22 13.45
N TYR A 335 14.08 -1.22 13.23
CA TYR A 335 13.50 -1.47 11.90
C TYR A 335 13.38 -0.20 11.09
N PHE A 336 13.77 -0.30 9.83
CA PHE A 336 13.53 0.74 8.82
C PHE A 336 13.12 0.14 7.48
N ARG A 337 12.45 0.93 6.65
CA ARG A 337 12.05 0.52 5.31
C ARG A 337 12.55 1.53 4.29
N VAL A 338 13.01 1.06 3.14
CA VAL A 338 13.40 1.87 2.00
C VAL A 338 12.58 1.48 0.78
N ALA A 339 12.14 2.47 0.01
CA ALA A 339 11.52 2.25 -1.28
C ALA A 339 12.59 1.85 -2.32
N VAL A 340 12.19 1.07 -3.30
CA VAL A 340 12.95 0.86 -4.54
C VAL A 340 12.74 2.08 -5.42
N ARG A 341 13.82 2.78 -5.75
CA ARG A 341 13.84 4.01 -6.55
C ARG A 341 14.51 3.76 -7.91
N THR A 342 14.86 4.82 -8.63
CA THR A 342 15.66 4.69 -9.84
C THR A 342 17.04 4.11 -9.54
N GLU A 343 17.69 3.52 -10.55
CA GLU A 343 19.05 2.96 -10.40
C GLU A 343 20.02 4.00 -9.87
N GLU A 344 19.94 5.23 -10.39
CA GLU A 344 20.78 6.35 -9.97
C GLU A 344 20.55 6.69 -8.48
N GLU A 345 19.30 6.81 -8.06
CA GLU A 345 18.94 7.11 -6.67
C GLU A 345 19.35 5.95 -5.73
N ASN A 346 19.11 4.70 -6.14
CA ASN A 346 19.53 3.52 -5.39
C ASN A 346 21.05 3.48 -5.19
N GLN A 347 21.84 3.85 -6.20
CA GLN A 347 23.30 3.94 -6.09
C GLN A 347 23.74 5.04 -5.11
N ILE A 348 23.00 6.17 -5.03
CA ILE A 348 23.28 7.22 -4.04
C ILE A 348 23.07 6.67 -2.63
N LEU A 349 21.97 5.96 -2.38
CA LEU A 349 21.70 5.33 -1.08
C LEU A 349 22.77 4.29 -0.71
N ILE A 350 23.13 3.39 -1.64
CA ILE A 350 24.16 2.37 -1.40
C ILE A 350 25.51 3.00 -1.05
N LYS A 351 25.93 4.05 -1.80
CA LYS A 351 27.19 4.76 -1.50
C LYS A 351 27.16 5.47 -0.16
N ALA A 352 26.03 6.09 0.20
CA ALA A 352 25.87 6.74 1.50
C ALA A 352 25.97 5.73 2.64
N LEU A 353 25.29 4.57 2.53
CA LEU A 353 25.37 3.50 3.53
C LEU A 353 26.79 2.93 3.67
N GLY A 354 27.50 2.70 2.56
CA GLY A 354 28.90 2.26 2.59
C GLY A 354 29.86 3.33 3.18
N ALA A 355 29.56 4.61 3.03
CA ALA A 355 30.36 5.68 3.63
C ALA A 355 30.15 5.79 5.16
N VAL A 356 28.95 5.49 5.65
CA VAL A 356 28.64 5.52 7.08
C VAL A 356 28.97 4.20 7.78
N GLU A 357 29.31 3.14 7.05
CA GLU A 357 29.84 1.87 7.58
C GLU A 357 31.27 2.02 8.10
N ASN A 358 32.10 2.88 7.50
CA ASN A 358 33.47 3.17 7.91
C ASN A 358 33.52 4.27 8.98
#